data_337cdd4d8378188c9fc4f1ac217a758e
#
_entry.id   337cdd4d8378188c9fc4f1ac217a758e
#
_cell.length_a   1.000
_cell.length_b   1.000
_cell.length_c   1.000
_cell.angle_alpha   90.00
_cell.angle_beta   90.00
_cell.angle_gamma   90.00
#
_symmetry.space_group_name_H-M   'P 1'
#
loop_
_entity.id
_entity.type
_entity.pdbx_description
1 polymer ?
#
loop_
_entity_poly.entity_id
_entity_poly.type
_entity_poly.pdbx_seq_one_letter_code
_entity_poly.pdbx_strand_id
1 'polypeptide(L)'
;MKFLKSLPARLLLAIGVGILAGFLLPEGAMQVVVTIKYILSQIINFCVPLIIIGFIAPSITQMGNGATKMLTVAIAAAYISSLLAALMSAGAGFAIIPHLSIANDVDNLRKLPDVAFQLDIPQIMPVMSALVLSVLIGLAAVWNKAKTVTAMLQEFQAIVLSIVKRIVIPILPFFIAVTFCTLAWEGTISQLPVFLIVILIVLAGHYIWLAVLYGFATLYSRKSGLEVLSHYGPAYLTAVGTMSSAATLGVALECARKSKNLRRDIVDFGIPLFANIHLCGSVLTEVFFVMTVSRILDGVLPTPGKMILFCFLLGVFAIGAPGVPGGTVMASLGLVTGVLGFNSDGTALILAVFALQDSFGTACNVTGDGALTLFLTGFAEKHGIRNVSSSPEETPESGLKE
;
A
#
# COMPACT_ATOMS: atom_id res chain seq x y z
N MET A 1 -0.68 21.22 -18.52
CA MET A 1 0.71 20.86 -18.14
C MET A 1 0.89 20.31 -16.71
N LYS A 2 0.05 20.62 -15.71
CA LYS A 2 0.18 20.03 -14.35
C LYS A 2 -0.13 18.53 -14.31
N PHE A 3 -1.05 18.03 -15.14
CA PHE A 3 -1.44 16.62 -15.20
C PHE A 3 -0.26 15.70 -15.61
N LEU A 4 0.51 16.08 -16.63
CA LEU A 4 1.69 15.32 -17.10
C LEU A 4 2.84 15.24 -16.07
N LYS A 5 2.79 16.03 -15.00
CA LYS A 5 3.77 15.97 -13.90
C LYS A 5 3.39 14.95 -12.83
N SER A 6 2.16 14.45 -12.83
CA SER A 6 1.72 13.41 -11.87
C SER A 6 2.34 12.05 -12.20
N LEU A 7 2.60 11.24 -11.18
CA LEU A 7 3.15 9.90 -11.35
C LEU A 7 2.25 9.03 -12.26
N PRO A 8 0.91 8.96 -12.07
CA PRO A 8 0.05 8.16 -12.95
C PRO A 8 0.15 8.56 -14.43
N ALA A 9 0.18 9.86 -14.72
CA ALA A 9 0.27 10.32 -16.11
C ALA A 9 1.61 9.90 -16.75
N ARG A 10 2.73 9.93 -15.99
CA ARG A 10 4.02 9.44 -16.47
C ARG A 10 4.01 7.94 -16.68
N LEU A 11 3.33 7.16 -15.81
CA LEU A 11 3.24 5.71 -15.96
C LEU A 11 2.35 5.32 -17.14
N LEU A 12 1.21 6.00 -17.34
CA LEU A 12 0.37 5.81 -18.52
C LEU A 12 1.14 6.13 -19.82
N LEU A 13 1.90 7.22 -19.82
CA LEU A 13 2.76 7.56 -20.96
C LEU A 13 3.83 6.48 -21.17
N ALA A 14 4.46 6.00 -20.11
CA ALA A 14 5.47 4.93 -20.14
C ALA A 14 4.90 3.63 -20.71
N ILE A 15 3.68 3.25 -20.30
CA ILE A 15 2.96 2.10 -20.87
C ILE A 15 2.75 2.28 -22.37
N GLY A 16 2.17 3.41 -22.78
CA GLY A 16 1.90 3.70 -24.20
C GLY A 16 3.16 3.70 -25.06
N VAL A 17 4.22 4.37 -24.57
CA VAL A 17 5.53 4.40 -25.25
C VAL A 17 6.15 3.00 -25.31
N GLY A 18 6.08 2.24 -24.21
CA GLY A 18 6.59 0.87 -24.14
C GLY A 18 5.90 -0.03 -25.17
N ILE A 19 4.56 -0.01 -25.21
CA ILE A 19 3.77 -0.79 -26.17
C ILE A 19 4.16 -0.45 -27.61
N LEU A 20 4.17 0.83 -27.96
CA LEU A 20 4.53 1.28 -29.30
C LEU A 20 5.95 0.85 -29.67
N ALA A 21 6.90 0.99 -28.76
CA ALA A 21 8.27 0.54 -28.96
C ALA A 21 8.35 -0.97 -29.20
N GLY A 22 7.60 -1.77 -28.43
CA GLY A 22 7.55 -3.23 -28.58
C GLY A 22 7.08 -3.70 -29.95
N PHE A 23 6.15 -2.97 -30.59
CA PHE A 23 5.71 -3.28 -31.95
C PHE A 23 6.68 -2.82 -33.05
N LEU A 24 7.48 -1.79 -32.78
CA LEU A 24 8.31 -1.13 -33.82
C LEU A 24 9.78 -1.52 -33.78
N LEU A 25 10.30 -1.96 -32.63
CA LEU A 25 11.73 -2.20 -32.48
C LEU A 25 12.16 -3.51 -33.15
N PRO A 26 13.32 -3.53 -33.83
CA PRO A 26 13.95 -4.75 -34.34
C PRO A 26 14.57 -5.54 -33.19
N GLU A 27 14.87 -6.83 -33.44
CA GLU A 27 15.41 -7.77 -32.45
C GLU A 27 16.69 -7.27 -31.76
N GLY A 28 17.63 -6.69 -32.52
CA GLY A 28 18.87 -6.13 -31.95
C GLY A 28 18.63 -4.97 -30.97
N ALA A 29 17.59 -4.15 -31.17
CA ALA A 29 17.21 -3.12 -30.23
C ALA A 29 16.48 -3.70 -29.00
N MET A 30 15.75 -4.80 -29.16
CA MET A 30 15.11 -5.50 -28.05
C MET A 30 16.13 -6.07 -27.06
N GLN A 31 17.30 -6.53 -27.50
CA GLN A 31 18.38 -6.93 -26.62
C GLN A 31 18.78 -5.80 -25.65
N VAL A 32 18.86 -4.56 -26.13
CA VAL A 32 19.14 -3.39 -25.28
C VAL A 32 18.00 -3.14 -24.29
N VAL A 33 16.74 -3.22 -24.74
CA VAL A 33 15.57 -3.05 -23.88
C VAL A 33 15.55 -4.10 -22.76
N VAL A 34 15.78 -5.37 -23.07
CA VAL A 34 15.83 -6.47 -22.10
C VAL A 34 16.97 -6.26 -21.10
N THR A 35 18.14 -5.78 -21.58
CA THR A 35 19.28 -5.48 -20.71
C THR A 35 18.96 -4.33 -19.75
N ILE A 36 18.33 -3.24 -20.23
CA ILE A 36 17.90 -2.13 -19.37
C ILE A 36 16.86 -2.62 -18.34
N LYS A 37 15.87 -3.41 -18.77
CA LYS A 37 14.88 -4.01 -17.86
C LYS A 37 15.57 -4.80 -16.75
N TYR A 38 16.54 -5.65 -17.11
CA TYR A 38 17.30 -6.45 -16.16
C TYR A 38 18.01 -5.57 -15.12
N ILE A 39 18.75 -4.54 -15.55
CA ILE A 39 19.49 -3.64 -14.65
C ILE A 39 18.54 -2.90 -13.71
N LEU A 40 17.43 -2.33 -14.24
CA LEU A 40 16.46 -1.61 -13.43
C LEU A 40 15.79 -2.54 -12.40
N SER A 41 15.48 -3.77 -12.78
CA SER A 41 14.97 -4.81 -11.87
C SER A 41 15.94 -5.11 -10.74
N GLN A 42 17.24 -5.25 -11.03
CA GLN A 42 18.28 -5.47 -10.02
C GLN A 42 18.33 -4.33 -8.99
N ILE A 43 18.27 -3.07 -9.45
CA ILE A 43 18.28 -1.90 -8.56
C ILE A 43 17.04 -1.89 -7.65
N ILE A 44 15.86 -2.16 -8.21
CA ILE A 44 14.61 -2.21 -7.42
C ILE A 44 14.70 -3.33 -6.39
N ASN A 45 15.08 -4.54 -6.80
CA ASN A 45 15.18 -5.70 -5.93
C ASN A 45 16.21 -5.50 -4.80
N PHE A 46 17.33 -4.82 -5.08
CA PHE A 46 18.31 -4.45 -4.04
C PHE A 46 17.71 -3.55 -2.96
N CYS A 47 16.80 -2.63 -3.34
CA CYS A 47 16.16 -1.73 -2.40
C CYS A 47 15.10 -2.42 -1.51
N VAL A 48 14.54 -3.56 -1.93
CA VAL A 48 13.41 -4.22 -1.22
C VAL A 48 13.73 -4.55 0.24
N PRO A 49 14.84 -5.24 0.61
CA PRO A 49 15.17 -5.51 2.01
C PRO A 49 15.38 -4.24 2.83
N LEU A 50 15.96 -3.19 2.25
CA LEU A 50 16.14 -1.90 2.92
C LEU A 50 14.79 -1.25 3.24
N ILE A 51 13.85 -1.31 2.30
CA ILE A 51 12.48 -0.80 2.46
C ILE A 51 11.78 -1.54 3.60
N ILE A 52 11.86 -2.87 3.62
CA ILE A 52 11.25 -3.70 4.66
C ILE A 52 11.78 -3.32 6.05
N ILE A 53 13.11 -3.29 6.22
CA ILE A 53 13.72 -2.96 7.50
C ILE A 53 13.39 -1.52 7.88
N GLY A 54 13.51 -0.59 6.94
CA GLY A 54 13.31 0.84 7.17
C GLY A 54 11.88 1.24 7.51
N PHE A 55 10.88 0.42 7.18
CA PHE A 55 9.49 0.73 7.52
C PHE A 55 8.93 -0.14 8.64
N ILE A 56 9.22 -1.43 8.67
CA ILE A 56 8.60 -2.35 9.64
C ILE A 56 9.20 -2.21 11.02
N ALA A 57 10.52 -2.23 11.16
CA ALA A 57 11.15 -2.15 12.48
C ALA A 57 10.80 -0.84 13.23
N PRO A 58 10.89 0.36 12.61
CA PRO A 58 10.47 1.61 13.26
C PRO A 58 8.99 1.63 13.62
N SER A 59 8.12 1.11 12.76
CA SER A 59 6.67 1.07 13.02
C SER A 59 6.35 0.25 14.27
N ILE A 60 6.98 -0.91 14.44
CA ILE A 60 6.81 -1.74 15.65
C ILE A 60 7.29 -1.00 16.89
N THR A 61 8.42 -0.28 16.84
CA THR A 61 8.93 0.49 17.98
C THR A 61 7.99 1.62 18.39
N GLN A 62 7.35 2.27 17.42
CA GLN A 62 6.37 3.33 17.67
C GLN A 62 5.10 2.82 18.34
N MET A 63 4.67 1.60 18.00
CA MET A 63 3.50 0.95 18.62
C MET A 63 3.72 0.61 20.09
N GLY A 64 4.96 0.31 20.51
CA GLY A 64 5.29 -0.16 21.87
C GLY A 64 5.50 0.94 22.91
N ASN A 65 5.75 2.18 22.51
CA ASN A 65 6.10 3.28 23.42
C ASN A 65 4.84 3.96 23.99
N GLY A 66 4.37 3.48 25.14
CA GLY A 66 3.37 4.19 25.94
C GLY A 66 1.96 4.17 25.34
N ALA A 67 1.60 3.10 24.65
CA ALA A 67 0.30 2.93 24.03
C ALA A 67 -0.81 3.09 25.06
N THR A 68 -1.52 4.22 25.02
CA THR A 68 -2.78 4.36 25.74
C THR A 68 -3.80 3.37 25.18
N LYS A 69 -4.83 3.01 25.96
CA LYS A 69 -5.90 2.13 25.52
C LYS A 69 -6.49 2.55 24.16
N MET A 70 -6.58 3.86 23.90
CA MET A 70 -7.05 4.40 22.61
C MET A 70 -6.10 4.09 21.45
N LEU A 71 -4.80 4.23 21.63
CA LEU A 71 -3.81 3.93 20.59
C LEU A 71 -3.83 2.43 20.23
N THR A 72 -3.86 1.57 21.25
CA THR A 72 -3.95 0.11 21.04
C THR A 72 -5.20 -0.26 20.24
N VAL A 73 -6.36 0.31 20.61
CA VAL A 73 -7.63 0.06 19.91
C VAL A 73 -7.60 0.61 18.49
N ALA A 74 -7.00 1.78 18.28
CA ALA A 74 -6.86 2.38 16.95
C ALA A 74 -5.99 1.51 16.02
N ILE A 75 -4.83 1.07 16.49
CA ILE A 75 -3.92 0.19 15.73
C ILE A 75 -4.60 -1.15 15.41
N ALA A 76 -5.25 -1.76 16.41
CA ALA A 76 -5.98 -3.01 16.20
C ALA A 76 -7.10 -2.84 15.18
N ALA A 77 -7.87 -1.74 15.25
CA ALA A 77 -8.93 -1.44 14.31
C ALA A 77 -8.40 -1.23 12.87
N ALA A 78 -7.29 -0.51 12.71
CA ALA A 78 -6.65 -0.31 11.41
C ALA A 78 -6.14 -1.63 10.82
N TYR A 79 -5.48 -2.47 11.63
CA TYR A 79 -5.01 -3.80 11.21
C TYR A 79 -6.16 -4.71 10.80
N ILE A 80 -7.17 -4.84 11.66
CA ILE A 80 -8.33 -5.71 11.41
C ILE A 80 -9.08 -5.24 10.16
N SER A 81 -9.28 -3.92 9.99
CA SER A 81 -9.90 -3.36 8.81
C SER A 81 -9.12 -3.70 7.54
N SER A 82 -7.81 -3.46 7.51
CA SER A 82 -6.96 -3.77 6.36
C SER A 82 -6.93 -5.27 6.07
N LEU A 83 -6.82 -6.12 7.09
CA LEU A 83 -6.85 -7.58 6.94
C LEU A 83 -8.19 -8.07 6.37
N LEU A 84 -9.32 -7.59 6.89
CA LEU A 84 -10.64 -8.01 6.41
C LEU A 84 -10.91 -7.51 4.98
N ALA A 85 -10.43 -6.31 4.62
CA ALA A 85 -10.46 -5.81 3.25
C ALA A 85 -9.65 -6.72 2.30
N ALA A 86 -8.44 -7.12 2.72
CA ALA A 86 -7.60 -8.05 1.98
C ALA A 86 -8.26 -9.42 1.81
N LEU A 87 -8.84 -9.99 2.87
CA LEU A 87 -9.55 -11.27 2.82
C LEU A 87 -10.81 -11.22 1.97
N MET A 88 -11.58 -10.12 2.05
CA MET A 88 -12.73 -9.89 1.16
C MET A 88 -12.29 -9.85 -0.30
N SER A 89 -11.20 -9.16 -0.59
CA SER A 89 -10.62 -9.08 -1.93
C SER A 89 -10.14 -10.44 -2.43
N ALA A 90 -9.48 -11.24 -1.59
CA ALA A 90 -9.06 -12.60 -1.93
C ALA A 90 -10.26 -13.49 -2.23
N GLY A 91 -11.32 -13.44 -1.41
CA GLY A 91 -12.56 -14.17 -1.64
C GLY A 91 -13.22 -13.78 -2.97
N ALA A 92 -13.31 -12.47 -3.25
CA ALA A 92 -13.81 -11.97 -4.54
C ALA A 92 -12.90 -12.42 -5.70
N GLY A 93 -11.58 -12.40 -5.51
CA GLY A 93 -10.61 -12.87 -6.51
C GLY A 93 -10.84 -14.35 -6.88
N PHE A 94 -10.99 -15.24 -5.90
CA PHE A 94 -11.31 -16.65 -6.16
C PHE A 94 -12.67 -16.86 -6.84
N ALA A 95 -13.65 -16.01 -6.53
CA ALA A 95 -14.99 -16.11 -7.11
C ALA A 95 -15.07 -15.55 -8.53
N ILE A 96 -14.36 -14.46 -8.84
CA ILE A 96 -14.57 -13.68 -10.06
C ILE A 96 -13.50 -13.98 -11.13
N ILE A 97 -12.20 -14.03 -10.74
CA ILE A 97 -11.09 -14.17 -11.70
C ILE A 97 -11.19 -15.42 -12.59
N PRO A 98 -11.64 -16.59 -12.11
CA PRO A 98 -11.81 -17.77 -12.98
C PRO A 98 -12.81 -17.58 -14.11
N HIS A 99 -13.75 -16.63 -13.97
CA HIS A 99 -14.77 -16.32 -14.98
C HIS A 99 -14.38 -15.19 -15.94
N LEU A 100 -13.23 -14.54 -15.69
CA LEU A 100 -12.70 -13.55 -16.61
C LEU A 100 -12.09 -14.26 -17.83
N SER A 101 -12.41 -13.77 -19.03
CA SER A 101 -11.84 -14.27 -20.29
C SER A 101 -10.38 -13.82 -20.40
N ILE A 102 -9.49 -14.51 -19.67
CA ILE A 102 -8.04 -14.31 -19.77
C ILE A 102 -7.56 -15.29 -20.83
N ALA A 103 -7.09 -14.78 -21.97
CA ALA A 103 -6.57 -15.62 -23.02
C ALA A 103 -5.31 -16.36 -22.53
N ASN A 104 -5.36 -17.69 -22.56
CA ASN A 104 -4.23 -18.54 -22.19
C ASN A 104 -3.35 -18.89 -23.41
N ASP A 105 -3.27 -18.00 -24.41
CA ASP A 105 -2.47 -18.23 -25.63
C ASP A 105 -0.96 -18.07 -25.33
N VAL A 106 -0.41 -19.04 -24.61
CA VAL A 106 1.03 -19.11 -24.30
C VAL A 106 1.82 -19.71 -25.48
N ASP A 107 1.15 -20.42 -26.41
CA ASP A 107 1.80 -21.21 -27.44
C ASP A 107 2.42 -20.40 -28.60
N ASN A 108 2.10 -19.11 -28.72
CA ASN A 108 2.58 -18.23 -29.81
C ASN A 108 3.45 -17.06 -29.35
N LEU A 109 3.97 -17.07 -28.12
CA LEU A 109 4.78 -15.98 -27.61
C LEU A 109 6.18 -15.98 -28.25
N ARG A 110 6.63 -14.79 -28.68
CA ARG A 110 8.02 -14.62 -29.13
C ARG A 110 8.96 -14.71 -27.93
N LYS A 111 10.06 -15.46 -28.11
CA LYS A 111 11.13 -15.48 -27.09
C LYS A 111 11.87 -14.15 -27.09
N LEU A 112 12.07 -13.58 -25.89
CA LEU A 112 12.95 -12.42 -25.74
C LEU A 112 14.39 -12.77 -26.06
N PRO A 113 15.15 -11.84 -26.65
CA PRO A 113 16.60 -12.01 -26.80
C PRO A 113 17.29 -12.03 -25.43
N ASP A 114 18.44 -12.71 -25.37
CA ASP A 114 19.27 -12.70 -24.16
C ASP A 114 19.77 -11.30 -23.83
N VAL A 115 20.08 -11.03 -22.56
CA VAL A 115 20.72 -9.79 -22.13
C VAL A 115 22.08 -9.62 -22.75
N ALA A 116 22.45 -8.39 -23.16
CA ALA A 116 23.78 -8.13 -23.76
C ALA A 116 24.93 -8.33 -22.76
N PHE A 117 24.68 -8.06 -21.49
CA PHE A 117 25.61 -8.35 -20.39
C PHE A 117 24.81 -8.49 -19.08
N GLN A 118 25.38 -9.18 -18.11
CA GLN A 118 24.81 -9.35 -16.78
C GLN A 118 25.55 -8.45 -15.78
N LEU A 119 24.77 -7.71 -14.98
CA LEU A 119 25.26 -6.93 -13.86
C LEU A 119 24.48 -7.39 -12.62
N ASP A 120 25.04 -8.37 -11.92
CA ASP A 120 24.39 -8.90 -10.73
C ASP A 120 24.59 -7.96 -9.53
N ILE A 121 23.51 -7.40 -9.04
CA ILE A 121 23.47 -6.62 -7.80
C ILE A 121 22.70 -7.46 -6.77
N PRO A 122 23.37 -8.33 -6.00
CA PRO A 122 22.69 -9.21 -5.07
C PRO A 122 22.03 -8.40 -3.97
N GLN A 123 20.87 -8.86 -3.53
CA GLN A 123 20.20 -8.31 -2.35
C GLN A 123 21.10 -8.48 -1.11
N ILE A 124 21.08 -7.49 -0.21
CA ILE A 124 21.85 -7.55 1.06
C ILE A 124 21.44 -8.79 1.87
N MET A 125 20.17 -9.16 1.82
CA MET A 125 19.62 -10.36 2.43
C MET A 125 18.32 -10.77 1.72
N PRO A 126 17.90 -12.06 1.83
CA PRO A 126 16.60 -12.48 1.34
C PRO A 126 15.47 -11.70 2.01
N VAL A 127 14.41 -11.45 1.28
CA VAL A 127 13.26 -10.65 1.70
C VAL A 127 12.62 -11.16 3.00
N MET A 128 12.43 -12.48 3.11
CA MET A 128 11.88 -13.09 4.33
C MET A 128 12.81 -12.92 5.53
N SER A 129 14.12 -12.92 5.31
CA SER A 129 15.10 -12.64 6.36
C SER A 129 15.01 -11.19 6.84
N ALA A 130 14.85 -10.24 5.91
CA ALA A 130 14.64 -8.83 6.24
C ALA A 130 13.35 -8.62 7.06
N LEU A 131 12.26 -9.33 6.70
CA LEU A 131 11.00 -9.29 7.45
C LEU A 131 11.18 -9.79 8.89
N VAL A 132 11.69 -11.02 9.04
CA VAL A 132 11.89 -11.62 10.37
C VAL A 132 12.82 -10.75 11.21
N LEU A 133 13.93 -10.28 10.64
CA LEU A 133 14.88 -9.39 11.31
C LEU A 133 14.20 -8.09 11.79
N SER A 134 13.36 -7.48 10.94
CA SER A 134 12.64 -6.24 11.26
C SER A 134 11.68 -6.44 12.43
N VAL A 135 10.94 -7.53 12.43
CA VAL A 135 10.02 -7.88 13.52
C VAL A 135 10.78 -8.12 14.82
N LEU A 136 11.86 -8.93 14.78
CA LEU A 136 12.67 -9.24 15.97
C LEU A 136 13.34 -7.98 16.55
N ILE A 137 13.96 -7.13 15.71
CA ILE A 137 14.59 -5.89 16.17
C ILE A 137 13.54 -4.94 16.74
N GLY A 138 12.41 -4.77 16.06
CA GLY A 138 11.33 -3.90 16.51
C GLY A 138 10.80 -4.33 17.89
N LEU A 139 10.47 -5.61 18.06
CA LEU A 139 10.00 -6.17 19.34
C LEU A 139 11.07 -6.08 20.43
N ALA A 140 12.31 -6.45 20.15
CA ALA A 140 13.40 -6.38 21.13
C ALA A 140 13.66 -4.93 21.57
N ALA A 141 13.60 -3.95 20.68
CA ALA A 141 13.72 -2.53 21.02
C ALA A 141 12.60 -2.07 21.95
N VAL A 142 11.37 -2.53 21.74
CA VAL A 142 10.22 -2.25 22.62
C VAL A 142 10.45 -2.90 24.00
N TRP A 143 10.77 -4.19 24.06
CA TRP A 143 10.96 -4.92 25.33
C TRP A 143 12.07 -4.33 26.20
N ASN A 144 13.17 -3.88 25.57
CA ASN A 144 14.30 -3.28 26.25
C ASN A 144 14.15 -1.78 26.46
N LYS A 145 13.06 -1.15 26.01
CA LYS A 145 12.87 0.30 26.03
C LYS A 145 14.08 1.06 25.45
N ALA A 146 14.63 0.55 24.35
CA ALA A 146 15.88 0.98 23.74
C ALA A 146 15.72 2.29 22.98
N LYS A 147 15.74 3.44 23.68
CA LYS A 147 15.49 4.77 23.10
C LYS A 147 16.42 5.11 21.95
N THR A 148 17.73 4.85 22.09
CA THR A 148 18.72 5.12 21.03
C THR A 148 18.46 4.29 19.78
N VAL A 149 18.19 2.99 19.92
CA VAL A 149 17.88 2.13 18.79
C VAL A 149 16.59 2.57 18.09
N THR A 150 15.56 2.96 18.85
CA THR A 150 14.30 3.49 18.30
C THR A 150 14.55 4.78 17.49
N ALA A 151 15.37 5.71 18.00
CA ALA A 151 15.72 6.93 17.27
C ALA A 151 16.50 6.62 15.99
N MET A 152 17.50 5.73 16.06
CA MET A 152 18.26 5.27 14.88
C MET A 152 17.36 4.62 13.82
N LEU A 153 16.39 3.81 14.23
CA LEU A 153 15.43 3.19 13.29
C LEU A 153 14.53 4.23 12.62
N GLN A 154 14.15 5.30 13.34
CA GLN A 154 13.36 6.41 12.77
C GLN A 154 14.19 7.23 11.78
N GLU A 155 15.44 7.51 12.08
CA GLU A 155 16.37 8.17 11.13
C GLU A 155 16.60 7.29 9.89
N PHE A 156 16.81 5.99 10.08
CA PHE A 156 16.95 5.03 8.98
C PHE A 156 15.68 4.99 8.12
N GLN A 157 14.48 5.06 8.70
CA GLN A 157 13.23 5.19 7.97
C GLN A 157 13.22 6.43 7.06
N ALA A 158 13.68 7.57 7.57
CA ALA A 158 13.77 8.81 6.79
C ALA A 158 14.76 8.69 5.62
N ILE A 159 15.91 8.03 5.83
CA ILE A 159 16.90 7.73 4.78
C ILE A 159 16.29 6.83 3.71
N VAL A 160 15.66 5.72 4.10
CA VAL A 160 15.04 4.77 3.17
C VAL A 160 13.91 5.45 2.39
N LEU A 161 13.08 6.28 3.03
CA LEU A 161 12.07 7.07 2.35
C LEU A 161 12.68 8.02 1.31
N SER A 162 13.85 8.60 1.59
CA SER A 162 14.58 9.43 0.63
C SER A 162 15.08 8.62 -0.57
N ILE A 163 15.58 7.40 -0.35
CA ILE A 163 15.98 6.45 -1.42
C ILE A 163 14.76 6.12 -2.30
N VAL A 164 13.63 5.76 -1.69
CA VAL A 164 12.40 5.48 -2.45
C VAL A 164 11.99 6.67 -3.30
N LYS A 165 11.93 7.87 -2.72
CA LYS A 165 11.49 9.09 -3.43
C LYS A 165 12.46 9.57 -4.52
N ARG A 166 13.78 9.42 -4.32
CA ARG A 166 14.80 9.98 -5.21
C ARG A 166 15.35 8.98 -6.22
N ILE A 167 15.25 7.69 -5.95
CA ILE A 167 15.80 6.62 -6.79
C ILE A 167 14.69 5.74 -7.33
N VAL A 168 13.95 5.05 -6.46
CA VAL A 168 12.98 4.03 -6.89
C VAL A 168 11.83 4.66 -7.69
N ILE A 169 11.14 5.68 -7.16
CA ILE A 169 10.01 6.32 -7.84
C ILE A 169 10.41 6.94 -9.20
N PRO A 170 11.54 7.65 -9.37
CA PRO A 170 11.97 8.13 -10.67
C PRO A 170 12.33 7.06 -11.70
N ILE A 171 12.79 5.90 -11.25
CA ILE A 171 13.13 4.76 -12.12
C ILE A 171 11.86 4.05 -12.64
N LEU A 172 10.76 4.05 -11.87
CA LEU A 172 9.55 3.32 -12.21
C LEU A 172 9.00 3.56 -13.61
N PRO A 173 8.86 4.81 -14.13
CA PRO A 173 8.35 5.01 -15.48
C PRO A 173 9.22 4.32 -16.54
N PHE A 174 10.54 4.35 -16.37
CA PHE A 174 11.46 3.67 -17.30
C PHE A 174 11.34 2.15 -17.20
N PHE A 175 11.29 1.62 -15.99
CA PHE A 175 11.09 0.19 -15.74
C PHE A 175 9.78 -0.32 -16.35
N ILE A 176 8.70 0.43 -16.16
CA ILE A 176 7.39 0.12 -16.74
C ILE A 176 7.43 0.21 -18.28
N ALA A 177 8.05 1.24 -18.85
CA ALA A 177 8.16 1.36 -20.30
C ALA A 177 8.87 0.16 -20.94
N VAL A 178 10.03 -0.24 -20.41
CA VAL A 178 10.77 -1.39 -20.95
C VAL A 178 10.05 -2.72 -20.71
N THR A 179 9.31 -2.85 -19.59
CA THR A 179 8.49 -4.03 -19.31
C THR A 179 7.34 -4.15 -20.31
N PHE A 180 6.56 -3.08 -20.53
CA PHE A 180 5.49 -3.10 -21.52
C PHE A 180 6.01 -3.24 -22.96
N CYS A 181 7.24 -2.79 -23.23
CA CYS A 181 7.91 -3.04 -24.49
C CYS A 181 8.18 -4.55 -24.68
N THR A 182 8.70 -5.24 -23.67
CA THR A 182 8.91 -6.69 -23.73
C THR A 182 7.60 -7.45 -23.84
N LEU A 183 6.57 -7.10 -23.07
CA LEU A 183 5.24 -7.72 -23.14
C LEU A 183 4.57 -7.53 -24.51
N ALA A 184 4.73 -6.35 -25.15
CA ALA A 184 4.24 -6.11 -26.49
C ALA A 184 5.00 -6.92 -27.55
N TRP A 185 6.31 -7.02 -27.42
CA TRP A 185 7.14 -7.84 -28.28
C TRP A 185 6.80 -9.33 -28.20
N GLU A 186 6.57 -9.85 -27.00
CA GLU A 186 6.16 -11.24 -26.75
C GLU A 186 4.74 -11.53 -27.28
N GLY A 187 3.91 -10.52 -27.42
CA GLY A 187 2.48 -10.67 -27.80
C GLY A 187 1.52 -10.74 -26.61
N THR A 188 2.01 -10.66 -25.39
CA THR A 188 1.19 -10.73 -24.14
C THR A 188 0.27 -9.52 -23.96
N ILE A 189 0.44 -8.46 -24.78
CA ILE A 189 -0.32 -7.20 -24.69
C ILE A 189 -1.83 -7.38 -24.92
N SER A 190 -2.26 -8.47 -25.52
CA SER A 190 -3.68 -8.84 -25.69
C SER A 190 -4.45 -8.97 -24.38
N GLN A 191 -3.73 -9.10 -23.25
CA GLN A 191 -4.31 -9.24 -21.91
C GLN A 191 -4.67 -7.87 -21.26
N LEU A 192 -4.24 -6.73 -21.82
CA LEU A 192 -4.52 -5.41 -21.24
C LEU A 192 -6.00 -5.10 -20.98
N PRO A 193 -6.98 -5.49 -21.86
CA PRO A 193 -8.38 -5.23 -21.60
C PRO A 193 -8.90 -5.84 -20.29
N VAL A 194 -8.29 -6.96 -19.84
CA VAL A 194 -8.64 -7.61 -18.57
C VAL A 194 -8.37 -6.66 -17.39
N PHE A 195 -7.26 -5.92 -17.41
CA PHE A 195 -6.95 -4.99 -16.34
C PHE A 195 -7.97 -3.86 -16.19
N LEU A 196 -8.58 -3.40 -17.29
CA LEU A 196 -9.65 -2.40 -17.21
C LEU A 196 -10.86 -2.95 -16.45
N ILE A 197 -11.27 -4.19 -16.77
CA ILE A 197 -12.35 -4.86 -16.05
C ILE A 197 -12.00 -5.07 -14.58
N VAL A 198 -10.78 -5.51 -14.31
CA VAL A 198 -10.28 -5.73 -12.93
C VAL A 198 -10.27 -4.42 -12.15
N ILE A 199 -9.84 -3.31 -12.75
CA ILE A 199 -9.89 -1.98 -12.15
C ILE A 199 -11.31 -1.60 -11.72
N LEU A 200 -12.32 -1.85 -12.58
CA LEU A 200 -13.72 -1.58 -12.26
C LEU A 200 -14.23 -2.48 -11.12
N ILE A 201 -13.85 -3.75 -11.10
CA ILE A 201 -14.20 -4.70 -10.03
C ILE A 201 -13.61 -4.24 -8.70
N VAL A 202 -12.33 -3.88 -8.69
CA VAL A 202 -11.63 -3.38 -7.49
C VAL A 202 -12.25 -2.07 -7.00
N LEU A 203 -12.60 -1.17 -7.92
CA LEU A 203 -13.30 0.07 -7.57
C LEU A 203 -14.66 -0.20 -6.92
N ALA A 204 -15.45 -1.13 -7.44
CA ALA A 204 -16.67 -1.58 -6.80
C ALA A 204 -16.38 -2.18 -5.40
N GLY A 205 -15.31 -2.97 -5.28
CA GLY A 205 -14.83 -3.51 -4.01
C GLY A 205 -14.52 -2.43 -2.97
N HIS A 206 -13.91 -1.31 -3.38
CA HIS A 206 -13.65 -0.17 -2.49
C HIS A 206 -14.94 0.42 -1.91
N TYR A 207 -15.96 0.63 -2.76
CA TYR A 207 -17.25 1.17 -2.27
C TYR A 207 -17.99 0.17 -1.37
N ILE A 208 -17.94 -1.12 -1.69
CA ILE A 208 -18.51 -2.17 -0.84
C ILE A 208 -17.78 -2.15 0.53
N TRP A 209 -16.45 -2.08 0.52
CA TRP A 209 -15.69 -2.04 1.76
C TRP A 209 -15.99 -0.79 2.60
N LEU A 210 -16.07 0.38 1.98
CA LEU A 210 -16.48 1.60 2.67
C LEU A 210 -17.88 1.48 3.28
N ALA A 211 -18.84 0.87 2.56
CA ALA A 211 -20.18 0.62 3.09
C ALA A 211 -20.14 -0.30 4.31
N VAL A 212 -19.32 -1.36 4.30
CA VAL A 212 -19.10 -2.26 5.45
C VAL A 212 -18.50 -1.50 6.63
N LEU A 213 -17.44 -0.71 6.41
CA LEU A 213 -16.78 0.05 7.48
C LEU A 213 -17.71 1.07 8.12
N TYR A 214 -18.40 1.89 7.31
CA TYR A 214 -19.34 2.89 7.82
C TYR A 214 -20.57 2.24 8.47
N GLY A 215 -21.03 1.12 7.92
CA GLY A 215 -22.10 0.31 8.53
C GLY A 215 -21.72 -0.18 9.92
N PHE A 216 -20.54 -0.82 10.04
CA PHE A 216 -20.02 -1.30 11.32
C PHE A 216 -19.81 -0.14 12.32
N ALA A 217 -19.19 0.96 11.89
CA ALA A 217 -18.94 2.11 12.74
C ALA A 217 -20.26 2.75 13.24
N THR A 218 -21.29 2.82 12.37
CA THR A 218 -22.64 3.28 12.72
C THR A 218 -23.28 2.39 13.78
N LEU A 219 -23.29 1.08 13.57
CA LEU A 219 -23.86 0.12 14.50
C LEU A 219 -23.15 0.15 15.86
N TYR A 220 -21.83 0.24 15.84
CA TYR A 220 -21.05 0.27 17.06
C TYR A 220 -21.21 1.58 17.82
N SER A 221 -21.05 2.73 17.16
CA SER A 221 -21.12 4.06 17.79
C SER A 221 -22.54 4.51 18.11
N ARG A 222 -23.55 3.94 17.45
CA ARG A 222 -24.95 4.39 17.43
C ARG A 222 -25.10 5.81 16.89
N LYS A 223 -24.18 6.25 16.04
CA LYS A 223 -24.19 7.56 15.37
C LYS A 223 -24.18 7.36 13.85
N SER A 224 -24.73 8.31 13.10
CA SER A 224 -24.84 8.20 11.65
C SER A 224 -23.48 8.28 10.94
N GLY A 225 -23.03 7.19 10.35
CA GLY A 225 -21.84 7.15 9.48
C GLY A 225 -22.08 7.87 8.16
N LEU A 226 -23.31 7.92 7.65
CA LEU A 226 -23.64 8.66 6.43
C LEU A 226 -23.44 10.16 6.61
N GLU A 227 -23.70 10.70 7.80
CA GLU A 227 -23.42 12.09 8.12
C GLU A 227 -21.90 12.36 8.04
N VAL A 228 -21.08 11.50 8.60
CA VAL A 228 -19.61 11.60 8.50
C VAL A 228 -19.17 11.53 7.04
N LEU A 229 -19.64 10.52 6.31
CA LEU A 229 -19.28 10.29 4.90
C LEU A 229 -19.65 11.48 4.00
N SER A 230 -20.78 12.15 4.28
CA SER A 230 -21.26 13.30 3.49
C SER A 230 -20.26 14.47 3.43
N HIS A 231 -19.35 14.57 4.39
CA HIS A 231 -18.30 15.59 4.42
C HIS A 231 -17.01 15.19 3.72
N TYR A 232 -16.81 13.90 3.36
CA TYR A 232 -15.53 13.37 2.90
C TYR A 232 -15.27 13.54 1.39
N GLY A 233 -16.24 14.07 0.61
CA GLY A 233 -16.06 14.31 -0.84
C GLY A 233 -14.75 15.06 -1.19
N PRO A 234 -14.44 16.21 -0.56
CA PRO A 234 -13.19 16.93 -0.83
C PRO A 234 -11.93 16.12 -0.51
N ALA A 235 -11.93 15.36 0.60
CA ALA A 235 -10.80 14.49 0.96
C ALA A 235 -10.63 13.34 -0.04
N TYR A 236 -11.72 12.70 -0.46
CA TYR A 236 -11.72 11.66 -1.49
C TYR A 236 -11.08 12.17 -2.79
N LEU A 237 -11.55 13.32 -3.31
CA LEU A 237 -11.02 13.91 -4.55
C LEU A 237 -9.56 14.35 -4.43
N THR A 238 -9.16 14.88 -3.27
CA THR A 238 -7.76 15.23 -3.00
C THR A 238 -6.88 13.98 -2.99
N ALA A 239 -7.33 12.89 -2.36
CA ALA A 239 -6.62 11.62 -2.34
C ALA A 239 -6.48 11.02 -3.75
N VAL A 240 -7.54 11.05 -4.58
CA VAL A 240 -7.47 10.65 -5.99
C VAL A 240 -6.40 11.46 -6.74
N GLY A 241 -6.31 12.76 -6.49
CA GLY A 241 -5.36 13.63 -7.18
C GLY A 241 -3.92 13.51 -6.69
N THR A 242 -3.72 13.24 -5.40
CA THR A 242 -2.38 13.21 -4.78
C THR A 242 -1.79 11.80 -4.66
N MET A 243 -2.64 10.77 -4.62
CA MET A 243 -2.26 9.39 -4.32
C MET A 243 -1.46 9.26 -3.00
N SER A 244 -1.69 10.17 -2.07
CA SER A 244 -0.94 10.25 -0.82
C SER A 244 -1.86 10.61 0.33
N SER A 245 -2.02 9.69 1.27
CA SER A 245 -2.77 9.94 2.51
C SER A 245 -2.13 11.07 3.32
N ALA A 246 -0.78 11.13 3.36
CA ALA A 246 -0.06 12.19 4.05
C ALA A 246 -0.30 13.57 3.43
N ALA A 247 -0.32 13.68 2.09
CA ALA A 247 -0.62 14.94 1.42
C ALA A 247 -2.09 15.36 1.57
N THR A 248 -3.00 14.40 1.79
CA THR A 248 -4.43 14.63 1.95
C THR A 248 -4.83 14.95 3.39
N LEU A 249 -3.94 14.72 4.37
CA LEU A 249 -4.22 14.81 5.80
C LEU A 249 -4.91 16.11 6.22
N GLY A 250 -4.44 17.26 5.75
CA GLY A 250 -5.05 18.55 6.11
C GLY A 250 -6.51 18.65 5.69
N VAL A 251 -6.83 18.21 4.46
CA VAL A 251 -8.22 18.20 3.94
C VAL A 251 -9.07 17.17 4.66
N ALA A 252 -8.51 15.98 4.98
CA ALA A 252 -9.22 14.95 5.74
C ALA A 252 -9.59 15.42 7.15
N LEU A 253 -8.68 16.13 7.84
CA LEU A 253 -8.95 16.76 9.14
C LEU A 253 -10.07 17.80 9.05
N GLU A 254 -10.04 18.67 8.04
CA GLU A 254 -11.10 19.66 7.83
C GLU A 254 -12.45 19.00 7.57
N CYS A 255 -12.49 17.93 6.77
CA CYS A 255 -13.69 17.16 6.49
C CYS A 255 -14.24 16.51 7.77
N ALA A 256 -13.38 15.83 8.54
CA ALA A 256 -13.76 15.16 9.77
C ALA A 256 -14.30 16.16 10.83
N ARG A 257 -13.69 17.35 10.94
CA ARG A 257 -14.09 18.39 11.89
C ARG A 257 -15.46 19.03 11.60
N LYS A 258 -16.00 18.87 10.37
CA LYS A 258 -17.35 19.31 10.01
C LYS A 258 -18.43 18.39 10.56
N SER A 259 -18.11 17.14 10.83
CA SER A 259 -19.08 16.17 11.34
C SER A 259 -19.46 16.47 12.78
N LYS A 260 -20.76 16.40 13.05
CA LYS A 260 -21.33 16.51 14.41
C LYS A 260 -21.24 15.20 15.19
N ASN A 261 -21.00 14.10 14.49
CA ASN A 261 -20.94 12.75 15.05
C ASN A 261 -19.55 12.37 15.56
N LEU A 262 -18.52 13.11 15.16
CA LEU A 262 -17.15 12.88 15.57
C LEU A 262 -16.74 13.79 16.74
N ARG A 263 -16.15 13.21 17.76
CA ARG A 263 -15.54 13.99 18.85
C ARG A 263 -14.25 14.64 18.36
N ARG A 264 -14.07 15.92 18.66
CA ARG A 264 -12.94 16.72 18.16
C ARG A 264 -11.59 16.21 18.62
N ASP A 265 -11.47 15.82 19.87
CA ASP A 265 -10.23 15.22 20.41
C ASP A 265 -9.89 13.87 19.73
N ILE A 266 -10.92 13.08 19.37
CA ILE A 266 -10.74 11.83 18.63
C ILE A 266 -10.37 12.11 17.17
N VAL A 267 -10.91 13.14 16.53
CA VAL A 267 -10.53 13.57 15.17
C VAL A 267 -9.06 13.98 15.14
N ASP A 268 -8.65 14.84 16.09
CA ASP A 268 -7.27 15.38 16.14
C ASP A 268 -6.24 14.29 16.47
N PHE A 269 -6.64 13.20 17.10
CA PHE A 269 -5.83 12.01 17.35
C PHE A 269 -5.92 10.99 16.19
N GLY A 270 -7.14 10.60 15.81
CA GLY A 270 -7.39 9.45 14.93
C GLY A 270 -7.04 9.70 13.48
N ILE A 271 -7.44 10.85 12.90
CA ILE A 271 -7.19 11.12 11.48
C ILE A 271 -5.70 11.16 11.15
N PRO A 272 -4.83 11.87 11.91
CA PRO A 272 -3.39 11.81 11.65
C PRO A 272 -2.79 10.42 11.85
N LEU A 273 -3.28 9.64 12.79
CA LEU A 273 -2.82 8.29 13.04
C LEU A 273 -3.22 7.37 11.87
N PHE A 274 -4.50 7.32 11.51
CA PHE A 274 -5.03 6.43 10.47
C PHE A 274 -4.46 6.74 9.09
N ALA A 275 -4.23 8.01 8.76
CA ALA A 275 -3.59 8.40 7.50
C ALA A 275 -2.20 7.75 7.28
N ASN A 276 -1.57 7.23 8.34
CA ASN A 276 -0.27 6.58 8.29
C ASN A 276 -0.34 5.05 8.44
N ILE A 277 -1.39 4.50 9.08
CA ILE A 277 -1.43 3.08 9.43
C ILE A 277 -2.63 2.30 8.84
N HIS A 278 -3.59 2.99 8.21
CA HIS A 278 -4.80 2.37 7.68
C HIS A 278 -4.84 2.45 6.16
N LEU A 279 -4.53 1.36 5.49
CA LEU A 279 -4.41 1.27 4.04
C LEU A 279 -5.38 0.23 3.43
N CYS A 280 -6.61 0.18 3.92
CA CYS A 280 -7.62 -0.82 3.56
C CYS A 280 -7.92 -0.89 2.05
N GLY A 281 -8.00 0.24 1.37
CA GLY A 281 -8.24 0.29 -0.08
C GLY A 281 -7.02 -0.17 -0.88
N SER A 282 -5.81 0.24 -0.46
CA SER A 282 -4.58 -0.17 -1.11
C SER A 282 -4.33 -1.68 -0.99
N VAL A 283 -4.54 -2.27 0.19
CA VAL A 283 -4.38 -3.73 0.37
C VAL A 283 -5.45 -4.53 -0.38
N LEU A 284 -6.71 -4.03 -0.43
CA LEU A 284 -7.77 -4.62 -1.23
C LEU A 284 -7.38 -4.65 -2.72
N THR A 285 -6.88 -3.53 -3.23
CA THR A 285 -6.38 -3.41 -4.61
C THR A 285 -5.26 -4.41 -4.87
N GLU A 286 -4.26 -4.43 -4.02
CA GLU A 286 -3.06 -5.24 -4.20
C GLU A 286 -3.39 -6.74 -4.22
N VAL A 287 -4.25 -7.21 -3.31
CA VAL A 287 -4.67 -8.62 -3.24
C VAL A 287 -5.36 -9.05 -4.53
N PHE A 288 -6.29 -8.28 -5.05
CA PHE A 288 -6.98 -8.63 -6.29
C PHE A 288 -6.01 -8.64 -7.48
N PHE A 289 -5.10 -7.68 -7.51
CA PHE A 289 -4.14 -7.55 -8.61
C PHE A 289 -3.09 -8.65 -8.60
N VAL A 290 -2.52 -9.04 -7.46
CA VAL A 290 -1.57 -10.16 -7.42
C VAL A 290 -2.23 -11.47 -7.86
N MET A 291 -3.50 -11.70 -7.50
CA MET A 291 -4.25 -12.87 -7.99
C MET A 291 -4.47 -12.80 -9.51
N THR A 292 -4.82 -11.63 -10.04
CA THR A 292 -5.01 -11.42 -11.48
C THR A 292 -3.71 -11.62 -12.25
N VAL A 293 -2.62 -11.04 -11.76
CA VAL A 293 -1.28 -11.16 -12.39
C VAL A 293 -0.81 -12.62 -12.37
N SER A 294 -0.97 -13.34 -11.25
CA SER A 294 -0.65 -14.77 -11.19
C SER A 294 -1.47 -15.57 -12.22
N ARG A 295 -2.78 -15.27 -12.36
CA ARG A 295 -3.62 -15.92 -13.36
C ARG A 295 -3.17 -15.64 -14.80
N ILE A 296 -2.69 -14.42 -15.07
CA ILE A 296 -2.21 -14.03 -16.41
C ILE A 296 -0.89 -14.71 -16.73
N LEU A 297 0.08 -14.69 -15.79
CA LEU A 297 1.45 -15.16 -16.06
C LEU A 297 1.60 -16.68 -15.88
N ASP A 298 0.97 -17.24 -14.86
CA ASP A 298 1.14 -18.65 -14.47
C ASP A 298 -0.04 -19.53 -14.92
N GLY A 299 -1.11 -18.93 -15.45
CA GLY A 299 -2.34 -19.64 -15.82
C GLY A 299 -3.18 -20.15 -14.63
N VAL A 300 -2.73 -19.94 -13.39
CA VAL A 300 -3.35 -20.42 -12.15
C VAL A 300 -3.44 -19.32 -11.10
N LEU A 301 -4.40 -19.45 -10.19
CA LEU A 301 -4.46 -18.60 -9.00
C LEU A 301 -3.53 -19.14 -7.92
N PRO A 302 -2.96 -18.27 -7.05
CA PRO A 302 -2.27 -18.71 -5.85
C PRO A 302 -3.18 -19.57 -4.97
N THR A 303 -2.62 -20.54 -4.25
CA THR A 303 -3.43 -21.38 -3.37
C THR A 303 -4.07 -20.57 -2.24
N PRO A 304 -5.27 -20.98 -1.74
CA PRO A 304 -5.93 -20.27 -0.64
C PRO A 304 -5.02 -20.08 0.59
N GLY A 305 -4.22 -21.08 0.95
CA GLY A 305 -3.27 -20.97 2.05
C GLY A 305 -2.21 -19.88 1.85
N LYS A 306 -1.63 -19.77 0.64
CA LYS A 306 -0.70 -18.70 0.30
C LYS A 306 -1.38 -17.32 0.35
N MET A 307 -2.61 -17.22 -0.16
CA MET A 307 -3.36 -15.96 -0.14
C MET A 307 -3.72 -15.53 1.28
N ILE A 308 -4.13 -16.45 2.15
CA ILE A 308 -4.39 -16.15 3.56
C ILE A 308 -3.11 -15.63 4.23
N LEU A 309 -2.00 -16.34 4.09
CA LEU A 309 -0.70 -15.90 4.62
C LEU A 309 -0.31 -14.51 4.07
N PHE A 310 -0.45 -14.31 2.76
CA PHE A 310 -0.18 -13.03 2.12
C PHE A 310 -1.03 -11.90 2.72
N CYS A 311 -2.35 -12.10 2.89
CA CYS A 311 -3.25 -11.10 3.47
C CYS A 311 -2.88 -10.74 4.91
N PHE A 312 -2.55 -11.73 5.76
CA PHE A 312 -2.11 -11.48 7.13
C PHE A 312 -0.83 -10.66 7.19
N LEU A 313 0.17 -11.03 6.40
CA LEU A 313 1.43 -10.31 6.35
C LEU A 313 1.27 -8.93 5.72
N LEU A 314 0.49 -8.81 4.64
CA LEU A 314 0.20 -7.53 3.99
C LEU A 314 -0.47 -6.54 4.96
N GLY A 315 -1.37 -7.00 5.83
CA GLY A 315 -1.93 -6.17 6.90
C GLY A 315 -0.87 -5.58 7.84
N VAL A 316 0.16 -6.36 8.19
CA VAL A 316 1.30 -5.88 9.00
C VAL A 316 2.12 -4.85 8.21
N PHE A 317 2.42 -5.13 6.94
CA PHE A 317 3.15 -4.20 6.08
C PHE A 317 2.40 -2.89 5.85
N ALA A 318 1.08 -2.95 5.74
CA ALA A 318 0.23 -1.77 5.57
C ALA A 318 0.37 -0.78 6.73
N ILE A 319 0.55 -1.25 7.98
CA ILE A 319 0.80 -0.36 9.13
C ILE A 319 2.15 0.37 8.99
N GLY A 320 3.15 -0.27 8.39
CA GLY A 320 4.49 0.28 8.21
C GLY A 320 4.72 0.99 6.89
N ALA A 321 3.80 0.87 5.94
CA ALA A 321 3.97 1.44 4.61
C ALA A 321 3.87 2.97 4.63
N PRO A 322 4.72 3.67 3.86
CA PRO A 322 4.65 5.13 3.81
C PRO A 322 3.40 5.60 3.07
N GLY A 323 2.72 6.63 3.58
CA GLY A 323 1.54 7.26 2.95
C GLY A 323 1.87 8.10 1.70
N VAL A 324 2.69 7.55 0.79
CA VAL A 324 3.13 8.18 -0.48
C VAL A 324 2.67 7.34 -1.67
N PRO A 325 2.64 7.91 -2.89
CA PRO A 325 2.25 7.16 -4.09
C PRO A 325 3.04 5.85 -4.23
N GLY A 326 2.33 4.73 -4.42
CA GLY A 326 2.90 3.39 -4.55
C GLY A 326 3.48 2.81 -3.25
N GLY A 327 3.32 3.50 -2.11
CA GLY A 327 3.95 3.12 -0.84
C GLY A 327 3.59 1.71 -0.37
N THR A 328 2.35 1.29 -0.51
CA THR A 328 1.87 -0.04 -0.10
C THR A 328 2.54 -1.14 -0.89
N VAL A 329 2.43 -1.11 -2.22
CA VAL A 329 3.00 -2.14 -3.09
C VAL A 329 4.52 -2.17 -3.01
N MET A 330 5.18 -1.01 -2.82
CA MET A 330 6.62 -0.96 -2.60
C MET A 330 7.03 -1.64 -1.30
N ALA A 331 6.30 -1.39 -0.22
CA ALA A 331 6.56 -2.02 1.07
C ALA A 331 6.35 -3.55 0.99
N SER A 332 5.38 -4.02 0.22
CA SER A 332 4.97 -5.42 0.12
C SER A 332 5.68 -6.22 -0.99
N LEU A 333 6.52 -5.59 -1.83
CA LEU A 333 7.24 -6.30 -2.92
C LEU A 333 7.92 -7.58 -2.45
N GLY A 334 8.44 -7.56 -1.22
CA GLY A 334 9.02 -8.72 -0.62
C GLY A 334 8.04 -9.86 -0.34
N LEU A 335 6.79 -9.56 -0.06
CA LEU A 335 5.75 -10.60 0.07
C LEU A 335 5.34 -11.14 -1.30
N VAL A 336 5.25 -10.26 -2.30
CA VAL A 336 4.92 -10.64 -3.68
C VAL A 336 5.96 -11.62 -4.22
N THR A 337 7.25 -11.35 -4.01
CA THR A 337 8.33 -12.23 -4.46
C THR A 337 8.53 -13.43 -3.54
N GLY A 338 8.54 -13.25 -2.22
CA GLY A 338 8.90 -14.29 -1.24
C GLY A 338 7.78 -15.27 -0.91
N VAL A 339 6.52 -14.82 -0.85
CA VAL A 339 5.35 -15.65 -0.52
C VAL A 339 4.66 -16.17 -1.77
N LEU A 340 4.42 -15.28 -2.76
CA LEU A 340 3.71 -15.64 -3.98
C LEU A 340 4.65 -16.20 -5.06
N GLY A 341 5.95 -15.89 -4.99
CA GLY A 341 6.95 -16.42 -5.92
C GLY A 341 7.06 -15.65 -7.24
N PHE A 342 6.61 -14.38 -7.28
CA PHE A 342 6.65 -13.58 -8.50
C PHE A 342 8.08 -13.35 -8.97
N ASN A 343 8.29 -13.49 -10.26
CA ASN A 343 9.51 -13.12 -10.95
C ASN A 343 9.56 -11.60 -11.26
N SER A 344 10.56 -11.14 -11.98
CA SER A 344 10.73 -9.73 -12.37
C SER A 344 9.55 -9.21 -13.20
N ASP A 345 8.95 -10.03 -14.06
CA ASP A 345 7.85 -9.63 -14.93
C ASP A 345 6.56 -9.47 -14.15
N GLY A 346 6.25 -10.42 -13.26
CA GLY A 346 5.14 -10.31 -12.33
C GLY A 346 5.27 -9.11 -11.41
N THR A 347 6.48 -8.86 -10.91
CA THR A 347 6.78 -7.69 -10.08
C THR A 347 6.58 -6.38 -10.85
N ALA A 348 7.07 -6.30 -12.09
CA ALA A 348 6.87 -5.13 -12.93
C ALA A 348 5.40 -4.88 -13.26
N LEU A 349 4.68 -5.94 -13.59
CA LEU A 349 3.28 -5.86 -13.94
C LEU A 349 2.42 -5.41 -12.75
N ILE A 350 2.64 -5.98 -11.55
CA ILE A 350 1.92 -5.53 -10.35
C ILE A 350 2.20 -4.07 -10.00
N LEU A 351 3.46 -3.62 -10.12
CA LEU A 351 3.82 -2.23 -9.89
C LEU A 351 3.11 -1.30 -10.87
N ALA A 352 3.07 -1.65 -12.16
CA ALA A 352 2.43 -0.87 -13.19
C ALA A 352 0.91 -0.77 -12.96
N VAL A 353 0.24 -1.90 -12.77
CA VAL A 353 -1.23 -1.94 -12.62
C VAL A 353 -1.66 -1.29 -11.31
N PHE A 354 -0.94 -1.55 -10.21
CA PHE A 354 -1.21 -0.92 -8.91
C PHE A 354 -1.12 0.60 -9.01
N ALA A 355 -0.09 1.12 -9.68
CA ALA A 355 0.10 2.56 -9.81
C ALA A 355 -1.04 3.27 -10.58
N LEU A 356 -1.75 2.56 -11.48
CA LEU A 356 -2.95 3.10 -12.15
C LEU A 356 -4.16 3.19 -11.22
N GLN A 357 -4.23 2.32 -10.23
CA GLN A 357 -5.35 2.21 -9.30
C GLN A 357 -5.10 2.90 -7.94
N ASP A 358 -3.85 3.23 -7.63
CA ASP A 358 -3.43 3.77 -6.32
C ASP A 358 -4.20 5.05 -5.92
N SER A 359 -4.61 5.85 -6.91
CA SER A 359 -5.50 7.00 -6.71
C SER A 359 -6.79 6.64 -5.97
N PHE A 360 -7.45 5.57 -6.38
CA PHE A 360 -8.73 5.14 -5.79
C PHE A 360 -8.52 4.34 -4.50
N GLY A 361 -7.44 3.55 -4.42
CA GLY A 361 -7.03 2.88 -3.20
C GLY A 361 -6.77 3.87 -2.07
N THR A 362 -6.00 4.92 -2.35
CA THR A 362 -5.73 6.01 -1.40
C THR A 362 -7.00 6.76 -1.01
N ALA A 363 -7.90 7.02 -1.95
CA ALA A 363 -9.18 7.66 -1.66
C ALA A 363 -10.06 6.79 -0.74
N CYS A 364 -10.04 5.47 -0.94
CA CYS A 364 -10.69 4.52 -0.04
C CYS A 364 -10.06 4.53 1.37
N ASN A 365 -8.72 4.56 1.48
CA ASN A 365 -8.01 4.65 2.75
C ASN A 365 -8.46 5.88 3.54
N VAL A 366 -8.29 7.07 2.95
CA VAL A 366 -8.60 8.36 3.58
C VAL A 366 -10.09 8.46 3.97
N THR A 367 -10.98 7.94 3.14
CA THR A 367 -12.41 7.95 3.46
C THR A 367 -12.73 6.94 4.57
N GLY A 368 -12.08 5.79 4.58
CA GLY A 368 -12.18 4.78 5.63
C GLY A 368 -11.68 5.28 7.00
N ASP A 369 -10.70 6.20 7.02
CA ASP A 369 -10.22 6.83 8.26
C ASP A 369 -11.34 7.55 9.02
N GLY A 370 -12.29 8.14 8.29
CA GLY A 370 -13.50 8.74 8.88
C GLY A 370 -14.36 7.71 9.60
N ALA A 371 -14.54 6.52 9.02
CA ALA A 371 -15.30 5.44 9.65
C ALA A 371 -14.60 4.91 10.91
N LEU A 372 -13.28 4.71 10.88
CA LEU A 372 -12.51 4.28 12.05
C LEU A 372 -12.51 5.36 13.15
N THR A 373 -12.49 6.64 12.78
CA THR A 373 -12.62 7.75 13.75
C THR A 373 -14.01 7.77 14.40
N LEU A 374 -15.06 7.43 13.65
CA LEU A 374 -16.41 7.26 14.20
C LEU A 374 -16.47 6.06 15.17
N PHE A 375 -15.86 4.94 14.80
CA PHE A 375 -15.73 3.79 15.69
C PHE A 375 -15.00 4.17 17.00
N LEU A 376 -13.84 4.86 16.91
CA LEU A 376 -13.11 5.33 18.09
C LEU A 376 -13.90 6.32 18.94
N THR A 377 -14.70 7.19 18.32
CA THR A 377 -15.62 8.10 19.04
C THR A 377 -16.58 7.30 19.89
N GLY A 378 -17.24 6.30 19.29
CA GLY A 378 -18.15 5.39 20.01
C GLY A 378 -17.45 4.58 21.10
N PHE A 379 -16.21 4.13 20.84
CA PHE A 379 -15.42 3.41 21.83
C PHE A 379 -15.09 4.29 23.05
N ALA A 380 -14.62 5.51 22.81
CA ALA A 380 -14.27 6.46 23.87
C ALA A 380 -15.47 6.80 24.74
N GLU A 381 -16.64 7.02 24.13
CA GLU A 381 -17.89 7.30 24.86
C GLU A 381 -18.36 6.13 25.73
N LYS A 382 -18.33 4.90 25.17
CA LYS A 382 -18.72 3.69 25.91
C LYS A 382 -17.80 3.37 27.10
N HIS A 383 -16.54 3.78 27.04
CA HIS A 383 -15.57 3.50 28.09
C HIS A 383 -15.25 4.71 28.97
N GLY A 384 -16.02 5.81 28.86
CA GLY A 384 -15.87 6.99 29.70
C GLY A 384 -14.55 7.73 29.51
N ILE A 385 -13.91 7.60 28.35
CA ILE A 385 -12.64 8.27 28.05
C ILE A 385 -12.95 9.73 27.68
N ARG A 386 -12.56 10.67 28.57
CA ARG A 386 -12.96 12.08 28.47
C ARG A 386 -12.06 12.95 27.60
N ASN A 387 -10.74 12.74 27.57
CA ASN A 387 -9.80 13.45 26.69
C ASN A 387 -8.69 12.53 26.24
N VAL A 388 -8.37 12.54 24.95
CA VAL A 388 -7.28 11.73 24.34
C VAL A 388 -6.04 12.60 24.09
N SER A 389 -6.18 13.92 24.08
CA SER A 389 -5.13 14.88 23.69
C SER A 389 -4.34 15.49 24.85
N SER A 390 -4.62 15.15 26.12
CA SER A 390 -3.80 15.64 27.22
C SER A 390 -2.61 14.71 27.44
N SER A 391 -1.41 15.21 27.11
CA SER A 391 -0.17 14.82 27.82
C SER A 391 -0.45 14.84 29.33
N PRO A 392 0.20 14.00 30.17
CA PRO A 392 0.05 14.11 31.61
C PRO A 392 0.34 15.56 32.00
N GLU A 393 -0.67 16.29 32.45
CA GLU A 393 -0.47 17.57 33.11
C GLU A 393 0.53 17.32 34.25
N GLU A 394 1.61 18.06 34.23
CA GLU A 394 2.43 18.30 35.41
C GLU A 394 1.46 18.68 36.54
N THR A 395 1.33 17.81 37.52
CA THR A 395 0.66 18.13 38.76
C THR A 395 1.30 19.43 39.30
N PRO A 396 0.54 20.48 39.56
CA PRO A 396 1.12 21.67 40.21
C PRO A 396 1.69 21.19 41.54
N GLU A 397 2.99 21.35 41.72
CA GLU A 397 3.61 21.23 43.06
C GLU A 397 2.82 22.11 44.00
N SER A 398 2.07 21.46 44.89
CA SER A 398 1.41 22.12 46.00
C SER A 398 2.48 22.83 46.85
N GLY A 399 2.37 24.12 46.89
CA GLY A 399 3.27 25.02 47.58
C GLY A 399 3.71 24.53 48.96
N LEU A 400 4.99 24.48 49.13
CA LEU A 400 5.59 24.61 50.46
C LEU A 400 5.46 26.09 50.86
N LYS A 401 4.55 26.32 51.82
CA LYS A 401 4.57 27.47 52.66
C LYS A 401 5.60 27.21 53.77
N GLU A 402 6.43 28.22 53.99
CA GLU A 402 7.36 28.49 55.10
C GLU A 402 8.63 27.67 55.14
#